data_145b931aa815b9ecbc44ca26adf95d53
#
_entry.id   145b931aa815b9ecbc44ca26adf95d53
#
_cell.length_a   1.000
_cell.length_b   1.000
_cell.length_c   1.000
_cell.angle_alpha   90.00
_cell.angle_beta   90.00
_cell.angle_gamma   90.00
#
_symmetry.space_group_name_H-M   'P 1'
#
loop_
_entity.id
_entity.type
_entity.pdbx_description
1 polymer ?
#
loop_
_entity_poly.entity_id
_entity_poly.type
_entity_poly.pdbx_seq_one_letter_code
_entity_poly.pdbx_strand_id
1 'polypeptide(L)'
;DAYQGGAPPGQKHAPYINFVSGIESIGSVEARDRIGPRLREEGFADVEDLVAQTSYLIDIELWDLGERRLRERKIEDVIRYVEARGGDVFDRYVGPSISMFRARLTGELLRTLLTIEEIAAIDLPPAPDVTTAEALDMVLADAPPLNAVADDAPLIGIIDSGVNDHPF
;
A
#
# COMPACT_ATOMS: atom_id res chain seq x y z
N ASP A 1 -11.68 -28.71 -12.27
CA ASP A 1 -12.47 -29.94 -12.58
C ASP A 1 -13.68 -30.14 -11.65
N ALA A 2 -13.65 -29.73 -10.38
CA ALA A 2 -14.79 -29.81 -9.44
C ALA A 2 -16.03 -29.00 -9.92
N TYR A 3 -15.84 -27.99 -10.73
CA TYR A 3 -16.93 -27.12 -11.24
C TYR A 3 -17.59 -27.66 -12.53
N GLN A 4 -16.97 -28.59 -13.21
CA GLN A 4 -17.56 -29.25 -14.40
C GLN A 4 -18.50 -30.41 -14.01
N GLY A 5 -18.48 -30.83 -12.74
CA GLY A 5 -19.26 -31.97 -12.23
C GLY A 5 -20.74 -31.68 -11.91
N GLY A 6 -21.21 -30.44 -12.09
CA GLY A 6 -22.58 -30.08 -11.74
C GLY A 6 -22.84 -29.86 -10.25
N ALA A 7 -24.07 -29.56 -9.89
CA ALA A 7 -24.46 -29.35 -8.48
C ALA A 7 -24.46 -30.67 -7.71
N PRO A 8 -24.00 -30.67 -6.42
CA PRO A 8 -24.15 -31.81 -5.54
C PRO A 8 -25.61 -32.25 -5.40
N PRO A 9 -25.89 -33.52 -5.05
CA PRO A 9 -27.25 -34.01 -4.82
C PRO A 9 -27.99 -33.14 -3.79
N GLY A 10 -29.16 -32.64 -4.18
CA GLY A 10 -29.99 -31.77 -3.32
C GLY A 10 -29.74 -30.26 -3.46
N GLN A 11 -28.76 -29.83 -4.25
CA GLN A 11 -28.54 -28.42 -4.57
C GLN A 11 -28.97 -28.10 -6.02
N LYS A 12 -29.62 -26.92 -6.22
CA LYS A 12 -30.05 -26.50 -7.56
C LYS A 12 -28.90 -26.01 -8.45
N HIS A 13 -27.80 -25.55 -7.86
CA HIS A 13 -26.64 -25.00 -8.54
C HIS A 13 -25.34 -25.48 -7.91
N ALA A 14 -24.28 -25.56 -8.71
CA ALA A 14 -22.94 -25.81 -8.19
C ALA A 14 -22.55 -24.71 -7.20
N PRO A 15 -21.87 -25.05 -6.06
CA PRO A 15 -21.37 -24.06 -5.13
C PRO A 15 -20.48 -23.03 -5.85
N TYR A 16 -20.65 -21.77 -5.50
CA TYR A 16 -19.83 -20.67 -6.04
C TYR A 16 -19.90 -20.44 -7.55
N ILE A 17 -20.92 -20.94 -8.27
CA ILE A 17 -21.03 -20.77 -9.72
C ILE A 17 -21.01 -19.29 -10.15
N ASN A 18 -21.62 -18.41 -9.35
CA ASN A 18 -21.64 -16.97 -9.61
C ASN A 18 -20.25 -16.33 -9.40
N PHE A 19 -19.45 -16.87 -8.48
CA PHE A 19 -18.07 -16.43 -8.26
C PHE A 19 -17.18 -16.87 -9.43
N VAL A 20 -17.27 -18.13 -9.82
CA VAL A 20 -16.45 -18.69 -10.92
C VAL A 20 -16.75 -18.01 -12.25
N SER A 21 -18.01 -17.64 -12.51
CA SER A 21 -18.39 -16.96 -13.75
C SER A 21 -17.82 -15.54 -13.90
N GLY A 22 -17.38 -14.93 -12.78
CA GLY A 22 -16.70 -13.63 -12.78
C GLY A 22 -15.18 -13.72 -12.88
N ILE A 23 -14.59 -14.91 -12.87
CA ILE A 23 -13.13 -15.10 -12.98
C ILE A 23 -12.74 -15.17 -14.45
N GLU A 24 -11.98 -14.20 -14.90
CA GLU A 24 -11.46 -14.13 -16.27
C GLU A 24 -10.28 -15.10 -16.45
N SER A 25 -9.37 -15.13 -15.48
CA SER A 25 -8.20 -16.03 -15.49
C SER A 25 -7.71 -16.33 -14.08
N ILE A 26 -7.00 -17.45 -13.92
CA ILE A 26 -6.27 -17.81 -12.70
C ILE A 26 -4.85 -18.15 -13.11
N GLY A 27 -3.88 -17.45 -12.55
CA GLY A 27 -2.45 -17.66 -12.79
C GLY A 27 -1.63 -17.50 -11.52
N SER A 28 -0.34 -17.80 -11.60
CA SER A 28 0.64 -17.46 -10.57
C SER A 28 0.94 -15.97 -10.63
N VAL A 29 1.21 -15.38 -9.46
CA VAL A 29 1.69 -13.99 -9.37
C VAL A 29 3.15 -13.94 -9.82
N GLU A 30 3.43 -13.21 -10.87
CA GLU A 30 4.78 -12.98 -11.38
C GLU A 30 5.40 -11.72 -10.75
N ALA A 31 6.71 -11.54 -10.91
CA ALA A 31 7.44 -10.39 -10.36
C ALA A 31 6.85 -9.05 -10.86
N ARG A 32 6.52 -8.96 -12.15
CA ARG A 32 5.89 -7.75 -12.73
C ARG A 32 4.51 -7.42 -12.15
N ASP A 33 3.76 -8.41 -11.67
CA ASP A 33 2.42 -8.19 -11.11
C ASP A 33 2.50 -7.47 -9.76
N ARG A 34 3.66 -7.52 -9.10
CA ARG A 34 3.96 -6.85 -7.83
C ARG A 34 4.41 -5.40 -7.99
N ILE A 35 4.63 -4.92 -9.21
CA ILE A 35 4.95 -3.53 -9.50
C ILE A 35 3.66 -2.70 -9.36
N GLY A 36 3.67 -1.74 -8.46
CA GLY A 36 2.53 -0.90 -8.13
C GLY A 36 2.16 0.11 -9.23
N PRO A 37 0.96 0.70 -9.14
CA PRO A 37 0.43 1.58 -10.18
C PRO A 37 1.29 2.83 -10.39
N ARG A 38 1.83 3.46 -9.34
CA ARG A 38 2.65 4.67 -9.45
C ARG A 38 3.98 4.39 -10.15
N LEU A 39 4.63 3.28 -9.82
CA LEU A 39 5.84 2.85 -10.55
C LEU A 39 5.54 2.65 -12.04
N ARG A 40 4.39 2.07 -12.37
CA ARG A 40 3.97 1.88 -13.77
C ARG A 40 3.70 3.21 -14.49
N GLU A 41 3.10 4.18 -13.82
CA GLU A 41 2.87 5.54 -14.32
C GLU A 41 4.19 6.27 -14.62
N GLU A 42 5.25 6.00 -13.83
CA GLU A 42 6.61 6.51 -14.07
C GLU A 42 7.38 5.72 -15.15
N GLY A 43 6.75 4.72 -15.77
CA GLY A 43 7.31 3.95 -16.88
C GLY A 43 7.99 2.64 -16.49
N PHE A 44 7.90 2.21 -15.22
CA PHE A 44 8.44 0.93 -14.75
C PHE A 44 7.36 -0.16 -14.83
N ALA A 45 7.12 -0.67 -16.02
CA ALA A 45 6.10 -1.69 -16.28
C ALA A 45 6.58 -3.12 -16.02
N ASP A 46 7.89 -3.35 -16.12
CA ASP A 46 8.54 -4.65 -15.91
C ASP A 46 9.78 -4.54 -15.02
N VAL A 47 10.27 -5.67 -14.55
CA VAL A 47 11.45 -5.78 -13.67
C VAL A 47 12.70 -5.20 -14.33
N GLU A 48 12.84 -5.38 -15.64
CA GLU A 48 13.96 -4.90 -16.44
C GLU A 48 14.05 -3.37 -16.53
N ASP A 49 12.94 -2.67 -16.37
CA ASP A 49 12.89 -1.21 -16.41
C ASP A 49 13.60 -0.56 -15.21
N LEU A 50 13.71 -1.29 -14.09
CA LEU A 50 14.42 -0.82 -12.90
C LEU A 50 15.92 -0.78 -13.15
N VAL A 51 16.54 0.41 -13.14
CA VAL A 51 17.97 0.57 -13.36
C VAL A 51 18.76 0.09 -12.14
N ALA A 52 19.62 -0.90 -12.31
CA ALA A 52 20.28 -1.63 -11.23
C ALA A 52 20.97 -0.74 -10.19
N GLN A 53 21.69 0.31 -10.64
CA GLN A 53 22.48 1.21 -9.78
C GLN A 53 21.71 2.45 -9.31
N THR A 54 20.50 2.67 -9.79
CA THR A 54 19.66 3.79 -9.36
C THR A 54 19.06 3.48 -7.99
N SER A 55 19.01 4.49 -7.12
CA SER A 55 18.41 4.41 -5.80
C SER A 55 16.95 4.87 -5.86
N TYR A 56 16.05 4.07 -5.36
CA TYR A 56 14.61 4.31 -5.33
C TYR A 56 14.13 4.40 -3.87
N LEU A 57 13.26 5.36 -3.58
CA LEU A 57 12.49 5.40 -2.34
C LEU A 57 11.17 4.70 -2.60
N ILE A 58 10.90 3.61 -1.87
CA ILE A 58 9.85 2.66 -2.20
C ILE A 58 9.07 2.26 -0.94
N ASP A 59 7.77 2.09 -1.10
CA ASP A 59 6.91 1.40 -0.15
C ASP A 59 6.77 -0.06 -0.58
N ILE A 60 7.02 -0.97 0.35
CA ILE A 60 7.01 -2.42 0.14
C ILE A 60 5.91 -3.01 1.00
N GLU A 61 4.92 -3.62 0.37
CA GLU A 61 3.80 -4.29 1.03
C GLU A 61 3.99 -5.81 1.01
N LEU A 62 3.70 -6.45 2.13
CA LEU A 62 3.70 -7.90 2.27
C LEU A 62 2.27 -8.46 2.23
N TRP A 63 2.13 -9.70 1.72
CA TRP A 63 0.85 -10.40 1.81
C TRP A 63 0.34 -10.50 3.25
N ASP A 64 -0.96 -10.34 3.44
CA ASP A 64 -1.59 -10.57 4.73
C ASP A 64 -1.54 -12.06 5.10
N LEU A 65 -0.93 -12.35 6.24
CA LEU A 65 -0.77 -13.70 6.78
C LEU A 65 -1.78 -14.02 7.90
N GLY A 66 -2.80 -13.16 8.09
CA GLY A 66 -3.87 -13.36 9.06
C GLY A 66 -3.47 -13.06 10.51
N GLU A 67 -2.45 -13.70 11.04
CA GLU A 67 -2.01 -13.51 12.43
C GLU A 67 -1.02 -12.34 12.59
N ARG A 68 -1.28 -11.43 13.52
CA ARG A 68 -0.42 -10.27 13.80
C ARG A 68 1.04 -10.67 14.08
N ARG A 69 1.27 -11.67 14.93
CA ARG A 69 2.62 -12.12 15.27
C ARG A 69 3.38 -12.69 14.06
N LEU A 70 2.66 -13.29 13.14
CA LEU A 70 3.26 -13.82 11.92
C LEU A 70 3.63 -12.67 10.98
N ARG A 71 2.75 -11.67 10.83
CA ARG A 71 3.05 -10.43 10.08
C ARG A 71 4.27 -9.69 10.65
N GLU A 72 4.31 -9.49 11.97
CA GLU A 72 5.43 -8.82 12.64
C GLU A 72 6.76 -9.54 12.38
N ARG A 73 6.79 -10.86 12.49
CA ARG A 73 8.00 -11.65 12.19
C ARG A 73 8.41 -11.55 10.73
N LYS A 74 7.46 -11.71 9.81
CA LYS A 74 7.76 -11.69 8.37
C LYS A 74 8.27 -10.32 7.91
N ILE A 75 7.68 -9.23 8.36
CA ILE A 75 8.17 -7.90 8.02
C ILE A 75 9.59 -7.67 8.58
N GLU A 76 9.88 -8.13 9.79
CA GLU A 76 11.23 -8.06 10.38
C GLU A 76 12.24 -8.91 9.61
N ASP A 77 11.85 -10.09 9.13
CA ASP A 77 12.71 -10.95 8.32
C ASP A 77 13.07 -10.27 7.00
N VAL A 78 12.09 -9.66 6.32
CA VAL A 78 12.31 -8.94 5.06
C VAL A 78 13.13 -7.66 5.29
N ILE A 79 12.86 -6.91 6.35
CA ILE A 79 13.65 -5.72 6.71
C ILE A 79 15.11 -6.10 6.93
N ARG A 80 15.38 -7.13 7.73
CA ARG A 80 16.76 -7.61 7.95
C ARG A 80 17.45 -8.05 6.65
N TYR A 81 16.69 -8.67 5.74
CA TYR A 81 17.19 -9.05 4.43
C TYR A 81 17.62 -7.83 3.60
N VAL A 82 16.81 -6.76 3.64
CA VAL A 82 17.04 -5.49 2.96
C VAL A 82 18.28 -4.78 3.54
N GLU A 83 18.33 -4.60 4.87
CA GLU A 83 19.41 -3.92 5.56
C GLU A 83 20.76 -4.64 5.37
N ALA A 84 20.76 -5.98 5.43
CA ALA A 84 21.96 -6.78 5.19
C ALA A 84 22.54 -6.63 3.76
N ARG A 85 21.76 -6.06 2.82
CA ARG A 85 22.16 -5.81 1.43
C ARG A 85 22.32 -4.34 1.10
N GLY A 86 22.40 -3.49 2.14
CA GLY A 86 22.66 -2.06 2.00
C GLY A 86 21.43 -1.21 1.67
N GLY A 87 20.24 -1.71 1.92
CA GLY A 87 19.02 -0.91 1.88
C GLY A 87 18.82 -0.14 3.19
N ASP A 88 18.33 1.10 3.09
CA ASP A 88 18.01 1.95 4.24
C ASP A 88 16.51 1.90 4.51
N VAL A 89 16.10 1.36 5.65
CA VAL A 89 14.70 1.30 6.08
C VAL A 89 14.36 2.51 6.95
N PHE A 90 13.29 3.25 6.60
CA PHE A 90 12.91 4.50 7.28
C PHE A 90 11.74 4.32 8.22
N ASP A 91 10.73 3.53 7.82
CA ASP A 91 9.50 3.38 8.58
C ASP A 91 8.87 2.02 8.31
N ARG A 92 8.03 1.57 9.24
CA ARG A 92 7.26 0.34 9.10
C ARG A 92 5.88 0.48 9.71
N TYR A 93 4.92 -0.21 9.12
CA TYR A 93 3.55 -0.31 9.62
C TYR A 93 3.08 -1.76 9.61
N VAL A 94 2.49 -2.20 10.73
CA VAL A 94 1.85 -3.51 10.85
C VAL A 94 0.43 -3.32 11.39
N GLY A 95 -0.51 -3.24 10.49
CA GLY A 95 -1.93 -3.09 10.78
C GLY A 95 -2.70 -4.42 10.82
N PRO A 96 -4.03 -4.35 10.93
CA PRO A 96 -4.89 -5.54 10.98
C PRO A 96 -4.84 -6.40 9.70
N SER A 97 -4.69 -5.77 8.53
CA SER A 97 -4.70 -6.44 7.22
C SER A 97 -3.59 -5.98 6.28
N ILE A 98 -2.77 -5.00 6.68
CA ILE A 98 -1.68 -4.46 5.89
C ILE A 98 -0.40 -4.52 6.70
N SER A 99 0.68 -4.98 6.08
CA SER A 99 2.05 -4.93 6.60
C SER A 99 2.94 -4.33 5.52
N MET A 100 3.55 -3.21 5.82
CA MET A 100 4.38 -2.50 4.84
C MET A 100 5.55 -1.78 5.52
N PHE A 101 6.58 -1.49 4.76
CA PHE A 101 7.69 -0.65 5.20
C PHE A 101 8.20 0.21 4.04
N ARG A 102 8.80 1.33 4.39
CA ARG A 102 9.43 2.26 3.45
C ARG A 102 10.93 2.10 3.50
N ALA A 103 11.55 1.98 2.34
CA ALA A 103 13.00 1.84 2.25
C ALA A 103 13.57 2.54 1.02
N ARG A 104 14.86 2.90 1.10
CA ARG A 104 15.66 3.32 -0.04
C ARG A 104 16.53 2.16 -0.49
N LEU A 105 16.36 1.74 -1.74
CA LEU A 105 16.95 0.54 -2.30
C LEU A 105 17.55 0.81 -3.68
N THR A 106 18.56 0.03 -4.05
CA THR A 106 19.03 -0.01 -5.44
C THR A 106 18.05 -0.80 -6.33
N GLY A 107 18.01 -0.50 -7.63
CA GLY A 107 17.18 -1.25 -8.56
C GLY A 107 17.53 -2.75 -8.62
N GLU A 108 18.79 -3.12 -8.40
CA GLU A 108 19.21 -4.51 -8.28
C GLU A 108 18.55 -5.22 -7.09
N LEU A 109 18.52 -4.57 -5.93
CA LEU A 109 17.86 -5.12 -4.74
C LEU A 109 16.33 -5.18 -4.93
N LEU A 110 15.74 -4.17 -5.59
CA LEU A 110 14.31 -4.16 -5.94
C LEU A 110 13.94 -5.35 -6.83
N ARG A 111 14.71 -5.60 -7.88
CA ARG A 111 14.51 -6.76 -8.77
C ARG A 111 14.52 -8.06 -7.97
N THR A 112 15.43 -8.18 -7.01
CA THR A 112 15.50 -9.36 -6.12
C THR A 112 14.27 -9.46 -5.23
N LEU A 113 13.81 -8.35 -4.63
CA LEU A 113 12.62 -8.33 -3.78
C LEU A 113 11.36 -8.74 -4.53
N LEU A 114 11.20 -8.32 -5.78
CA LEU A 114 10.05 -8.70 -6.62
C LEU A 114 9.94 -10.22 -6.85
N THR A 115 11.02 -10.99 -6.63
CA THR A 115 11.00 -12.46 -6.71
C THR A 115 10.64 -13.14 -5.39
N ILE A 116 10.58 -12.40 -4.28
CA ILE A 116 10.27 -12.94 -2.96
C ILE A 116 8.75 -13.14 -2.82
N GLU A 117 8.34 -14.34 -2.48
CA GLU A 117 6.90 -14.72 -2.42
C GLU A 117 6.12 -13.93 -1.38
N GLU A 118 6.75 -13.52 -0.29
CA GLU A 118 6.15 -12.72 0.77
C GLU A 118 5.76 -11.29 0.35
N ILE A 119 6.37 -10.76 -0.72
CA ILE A 119 6.08 -9.42 -1.23
C ILE A 119 4.77 -9.42 -2.02
N ALA A 120 3.83 -8.59 -1.59
CA ALA A 120 2.56 -8.37 -2.29
C ALA A 120 2.67 -7.30 -3.37
N ALA A 121 3.28 -6.17 -3.02
CA ALA A 121 3.47 -5.05 -3.94
C ALA A 121 4.69 -4.20 -3.57
N ILE A 122 5.23 -3.52 -4.56
CA ILE A 122 6.28 -2.50 -4.43
C ILE A 122 5.83 -1.29 -5.23
N ASP A 123 5.76 -0.13 -4.59
CA ASP A 123 5.30 1.09 -5.24
C ASP A 123 6.04 2.34 -4.75
N LEU A 124 5.91 3.43 -5.48
CA LEU A 124 6.38 4.73 -5.02
C LEU A 124 5.52 5.22 -3.84
N PRO A 125 6.12 5.92 -2.85
CA PRO A 125 5.36 6.58 -1.81
C PRO A 125 4.32 7.54 -2.38
N PRO A 126 3.17 7.75 -1.69
CA PRO A 126 2.22 8.76 -2.10
C PRO A 126 2.89 10.14 -2.07
N ALA A 127 2.80 10.87 -3.17
CA ALA A 127 3.14 12.28 -3.19
C ALA A 127 1.92 13.09 -2.74
N PRO A 128 2.09 14.15 -1.92
CA PRO A 128 0.99 15.06 -1.64
C PRO A 128 0.51 15.70 -2.94
N ASP A 129 -0.79 15.68 -3.18
CA ASP A 129 -1.42 16.26 -4.38
C ASP A 129 -1.59 17.79 -4.28
N VAL A 130 -1.17 18.37 -3.16
CA VAL A 130 -1.30 19.80 -2.89
C VAL A 130 0.08 20.45 -2.96
N THR A 131 0.26 21.39 -3.88
CA THR A 131 1.46 22.22 -3.88
C THR A 131 1.42 23.18 -2.67
N THR A 132 2.59 23.49 -2.10
CA THR A 132 2.72 24.44 -0.99
C THR A 132 2.06 25.80 -1.32
N ALA A 133 2.03 26.19 -2.60
CA ALA A 133 1.39 27.40 -3.08
C ALA A 133 -0.14 27.34 -2.93
N GLU A 134 -0.78 26.21 -3.26
CA GLU A 134 -2.22 26.01 -3.10
C GLU A 134 -2.64 25.98 -1.63
N ALA A 135 -1.80 25.40 -0.76
CA ALA A 135 -2.05 25.38 0.69
C ALA A 135 -1.93 26.78 1.32
N LEU A 136 -1.08 27.66 0.76
CA LEU A 136 -0.88 29.04 1.24
C LEU A 136 -1.90 30.05 0.67
N ASP A 137 -2.57 29.71 -0.43
CA ASP A 137 -3.53 30.62 -1.11
C ASP A 137 -4.95 30.54 -0.51
N MET A 138 -5.17 29.75 0.53
CA MET A 138 -6.41 29.81 1.31
C MET A 138 -6.45 31.10 2.12
N VAL A 139 -7.09 32.12 1.52
CA VAL A 139 -7.26 33.43 2.16
C VAL A 139 -8.25 33.27 3.32
N LEU A 140 -7.75 33.43 4.53
CA LEU A 140 -8.48 33.39 5.81
C LEU A 140 -9.56 34.48 5.92
N ALA A 141 -9.63 35.44 4.97
CA ALA A 141 -10.57 36.54 4.95
C ALA A 141 -12.04 36.10 4.84
N ASP A 142 -12.32 34.91 4.36
CA ASP A 142 -13.67 34.37 4.15
C ASP A 142 -14.12 33.36 5.23
N ALA A 143 -13.31 33.15 6.27
CA ALA A 143 -13.71 32.25 7.36
C ALA A 143 -14.84 32.90 8.18
N PRO A 144 -15.98 32.19 8.38
CA PRO A 144 -17.04 32.73 9.22
C PRO A 144 -16.52 32.89 10.66
N PRO A 145 -17.00 33.93 11.40
CA PRO A 145 -16.60 34.13 12.77
C PRO A 145 -16.94 32.88 13.61
N LEU A 146 -15.98 32.39 14.38
CA LEU A 146 -16.22 31.28 15.28
C LEU A 146 -17.17 31.68 16.41
N ASN A 147 -18.26 30.94 16.56
CA ASN A 147 -19.12 31.07 17.72
C ASN A 147 -18.47 30.40 18.94
N ALA A 148 -18.69 30.95 20.12
CA ALA A 148 -18.25 30.31 21.35
C ALA A 148 -18.86 28.90 21.46
N VAL A 149 -18.00 27.93 21.72
CA VAL A 149 -18.40 26.53 21.87
C VAL A 149 -19.02 26.34 23.25
N ALA A 150 -20.17 25.66 23.35
CA ALA A 150 -20.80 25.33 24.63
C ALA A 150 -19.93 24.36 25.43
N ASP A 151 -19.91 24.49 26.77
CA ASP A 151 -19.05 23.66 27.66
C ASP A 151 -19.39 22.15 27.57
N ASP A 152 -20.56 21.79 27.10
CA ASP A 152 -21.07 20.42 26.94
C ASP A 152 -21.00 19.93 25.47
N ALA A 153 -20.39 20.69 24.58
CA ALA A 153 -20.28 20.29 23.18
C ALA A 153 -19.45 19.01 23.01
N PRO A 154 -19.86 18.10 22.12
CA PRO A 154 -19.09 16.89 21.85
C PRO A 154 -17.72 17.21 21.25
N LEU A 155 -16.68 16.52 21.71
CA LEU A 155 -15.34 16.62 21.14
C LEU A 155 -15.30 15.86 19.82
N ILE A 156 -14.88 16.54 18.75
CA ILE A 156 -14.61 15.94 17.44
C ILE A 156 -13.11 15.96 17.21
N GLY A 157 -12.51 14.79 17.04
CA GLY A 157 -11.12 14.67 16.60
C GLY A 157 -11.02 14.74 15.08
N ILE A 158 -10.22 15.66 14.57
CA ILE A 158 -9.86 15.75 13.16
C ILE A 158 -8.42 15.27 13.03
N ILE A 159 -8.19 14.25 12.18
CA ILE A 159 -6.84 13.80 11.81
C ILE A 159 -6.57 14.34 10.41
N ASP A 160 -5.66 15.31 10.33
CA ASP A 160 -5.29 15.98 9.08
C ASP A 160 -3.77 16.01 8.94
N SER A 161 -3.29 16.25 7.74
CA SER A 161 -1.86 16.38 7.40
C SER A 161 -1.22 17.67 7.94
N GLY A 162 -1.99 18.57 8.49
CA GLY A 162 -1.55 19.81 9.14
C GLY A 162 -2.68 20.82 9.22
N VAL A 163 -2.68 21.59 10.28
CA VAL A 163 -3.55 22.77 10.45
C VAL A 163 -2.67 24.01 10.33
N ASN A 164 -2.98 24.89 9.39
CA ASN A 164 -2.30 26.18 9.33
C ASN A 164 -2.54 26.95 10.62
N ASP A 165 -1.48 27.50 11.19
CA ASP A 165 -1.57 28.34 12.40
C ASP A 165 -2.48 29.54 12.12
N HIS A 166 -3.60 29.61 12.81
CA HIS A 166 -4.57 30.71 12.65
C HIS A 166 -4.33 31.73 13.76
N PRO A 167 -4.03 32.98 13.42
CA PRO A 167 -3.93 34.05 14.43
C PRO A 167 -5.33 34.38 14.95
N PHE A 168 -5.69 33.88 16.13
CA PHE A 168 -6.80 34.32 16.93
C PHE A 168 -6.33 35.33 17.96
#